data_6bcb6fdded1cfb1091be18137590deed
#
_entry.id   6bcb6fdded1cfb1091be18137590deed
#
_cell.length_a   1.000
_cell.length_b   1.000
_cell.length_c   1.000
_cell.angle_alpha   90.00
_cell.angle_beta   90.00
_cell.angle_gamma   90.00
#
_symmetry.space_group_name_H-M   'P 1'
#
loop_
_entity.id
_entity.type
_entity.pdbx_description
1 polymer ?
#
loop_
_entity_poly.entity_id
_entity_poly.type
_entity_poly.pdbx_seq_one_letter_code
_entity_poly.pdbx_strand_id
1 'polypeptide(L)'
;HEIEDMKEHPSNLSVEDILIRSSNLGSVILAKKIGEENYKNFIKKTKIIENPEIELEEVGVPHQLNWNKCKLETISFGHGITTTPLQATSLYAAMVNGGKLVLPSIIQDRKIKKSEQIISNETSNELRKILRKVVSSEEGTASLADKDGFHVGGKTGTAESYGDKKNRINTFISIFPANKPNYSLFVMLENPKINKELIYDYRGTKTKAPYNTSGWNSVYVAGKIIEKIG
;
A
#
# COMPACT_ATOMS: atom_id res chain seq x y z
N HIS A 1 4.10 22.48 -9.59
CA HIS A 1 4.39 21.12 -9.97
C HIS A 1 3.14 20.52 -10.60
N GLU A 2 3.26 19.98 -11.77
CA GLU A 2 2.22 19.22 -12.45
C GLU A 2 2.18 17.81 -11.86
N ILE A 3 0.97 17.29 -11.63
CA ILE A 3 0.78 15.92 -11.14
C ILE A 3 0.43 15.07 -12.35
N GLU A 4 1.16 14.00 -12.54
CA GLU A 4 0.99 13.10 -13.67
C GLU A 4 0.83 11.66 -13.20
N ASP A 5 0.19 10.83 -13.99
CA ASP A 5 0.19 9.39 -13.84
C ASP A 5 1.44 8.77 -14.45
N MET A 6 1.92 7.69 -13.86
CA MET A 6 3.11 6.97 -14.37
C MET A 6 2.86 6.25 -15.71
N LYS A 7 1.60 6.08 -16.07
CA LYS A 7 1.13 5.44 -17.31
C LYS A 7 -0.12 6.16 -17.79
N GLU A 8 -0.36 6.11 -19.07
CA GLU A 8 -1.63 6.53 -19.65
C GLU A 8 -2.79 5.65 -19.15
N HIS A 9 -3.91 6.28 -18.86
CA HIS A 9 -5.14 5.64 -18.41
C HIS A 9 -6.30 6.07 -19.30
N PRO A 10 -7.38 5.27 -19.35
CA PRO A 10 -8.64 5.73 -19.96
C PRO A 10 -9.12 7.02 -19.32
N SER A 11 -9.80 7.85 -20.10
CA SER A 11 -10.32 9.15 -19.64
C SER A 11 -11.33 9.05 -18.50
N ASN A 12 -12.00 7.90 -18.36
CA ASN A 12 -12.96 7.61 -17.29
C ASN A 12 -12.51 6.38 -16.51
N LEU A 13 -12.25 6.56 -15.23
CA LEU A 13 -11.92 5.50 -14.30
C LEU A 13 -12.97 5.40 -13.21
N SER A 14 -13.38 4.20 -12.85
CA SER A 14 -14.11 3.95 -11.62
C SER A 14 -13.19 4.10 -10.41
N VAL A 15 -13.76 4.21 -9.19
CA VAL A 15 -12.96 4.22 -7.94
C VAL A 15 -12.11 2.96 -7.82
N GLU A 16 -12.64 1.83 -8.25
CA GLU A 16 -11.92 0.56 -8.31
C GLU A 16 -10.73 0.63 -9.26
N ASP A 17 -10.93 1.13 -10.48
CA ASP A 17 -9.85 1.26 -11.48
C ASP A 17 -8.74 2.21 -11.00
N ILE A 18 -9.08 3.30 -10.31
CA ILE A 18 -8.10 4.22 -9.72
C ILE A 18 -7.16 3.47 -8.78
N LEU A 19 -7.68 2.56 -7.95
CA LEU A 19 -6.88 1.76 -7.03
C LEU A 19 -6.08 0.67 -7.74
N ILE A 20 -6.69 -0.06 -8.68
CA ILE A 20 -6.06 -1.17 -9.43
C ILE A 20 -4.88 -0.63 -10.26
N ARG A 21 -5.10 0.43 -11.01
CA ARG A 21 -4.12 1.06 -11.90
C ARG A 21 -3.15 1.97 -11.15
N SER A 22 -3.45 2.32 -9.88
CA SER A 22 -2.67 3.26 -9.08
C SER A 22 -2.59 4.66 -9.70
N SER A 23 -3.74 5.23 -10.13
CA SER A 23 -3.80 6.55 -10.73
C SER A 23 -3.63 7.65 -9.68
N ASN A 24 -2.62 8.50 -9.87
CA ASN A 24 -2.39 9.69 -9.05
C ASN A 24 -3.48 10.74 -9.29
N LEU A 25 -3.80 11.01 -10.57
CA LEU A 25 -4.83 11.99 -10.97
C LEU A 25 -6.20 11.58 -10.45
N GLY A 26 -6.56 10.29 -10.57
CA GLY A 26 -7.79 9.77 -10.01
C GLY A 26 -7.87 9.94 -8.50
N SER A 27 -6.77 9.69 -7.78
CA SER A 27 -6.68 9.88 -6.32
C SER A 27 -6.87 11.35 -5.93
N VAL A 28 -6.27 12.28 -6.66
CA VAL A 28 -6.47 13.73 -6.46
C VAL A 28 -7.93 14.15 -6.65
N ILE A 29 -8.59 13.67 -7.71
CA ILE A 29 -9.99 13.96 -7.97
C ILE A 29 -10.88 13.45 -6.82
N LEU A 30 -10.63 12.24 -6.34
CA LEU A 30 -11.37 11.68 -5.19
C LEU A 30 -11.15 12.49 -3.93
N ALA A 31 -9.89 12.84 -3.62
CA ALA A 31 -9.57 13.63 -2.43
C ALA A 31 -10.25 15.00 -2.44
N LYS A 32 -10.29 15.68 -3.60
CA LYS A 32 -11.01 16.94 -3.76
C LYS A 32 -12.52 16.79 -3.56
N LYS A 33 -13.12 15.68 -4.01
CA LYS A 33 -14.54 15.38 -3.75
C LYS A 33 -14.82 15.11 -2.28
N ILE A 34 -13.90 14.44 -1.55
CA ILE A 34 -14.00 14.19 -0.12
C ILE A 34 -13.88 15.51 0.66
N GLY A 35 -13.02 16.40 0.21
CA GLY A 35 -12.71 17.67 0.85
C GLY A 35 -11.64 17.54 1.95
N GLU A 36 -10.87 18.62 2.13
CA GLU A 36 -9.68 18.63 2.99
C GLU A 36 -10.00 18.29 4.45
N GLU A 37 -11.09 18.82 5.00
CA GLU A 37 -11.46 18.61 6.39
C GLU A 37 -11.82 17.14 6.69
N ASN A 38 -12.62 16.51 5.83
CA ASN A 38 -12.97 15.11 5.95
C ASN A 38 -11.74 14.22 5.80
N TYR A 39 -10.84 14.57 4.88
CA TYR A 39 -9.60 13.85 4.65
C TYR A 39 -8.67 13.93 5.87
N LYS A 40 -8.49 15.12 6.47
CA LYS A 40 -7.74 15.34 7.72
C LYS A 40 -8.29 14.49 8.87
N ASN A 41 -9.61 14.52 9.06
CA ASN A 41 -10.27 13.77 10.10
C ASN A 41 -10.08 12.27 9.92
N PHE A 42 -10.12 11.78 8.68
CA PHE A 42 -9.85 10.37 8.38
C PHE A 42 -8.39 9.99 8.67
N ILE A 43 -7.40 10.77 8.20
CA ILE A 43 -5.97 10.54 8.50
C ILE A 43 -5.73 10.46 10.00
N LYS A 44 -6.29 11.39 10.78
CA LYS A 44 -6.19 11.37 12.23
C LYS A 44 -6.81 10.09 12.83
N LYS A 45 -7.98 9.68 12.36
CA LYS A 45 -8.66 8.47 12.82
C LYS A 45 -7.85 7.20 12.55
N THR A 46 -7.07 7.16 11.47
CA THR A 46 -6.22 6.01 11.11
C THR A 46 -4.95 5.88 11.94
N LYS A 47 -4.56 6.92 12.67
CA LYS A 47 -3.31 7.01 13.44
C LYS A 47 -2.03 6.78 12.61
N ILE A 48 -2.11 6.84 11.28
CA ILE A 48 -0.99 6.49 10.37
C ILE A 48 0.22 7.42 10.51
N ILE A 49 0.02 8.63 11.03
CA ILE A 49 1.05 9.65 11.25
C ILE A 49 1.43 9.81 12.74
N GLU A 50 0.87 8.99 13.61
CA GLU A 50 1.19 8.98 15.04
C GLU A 50 2.36 8.03 15.31
N ASN A 51 2.95 8.09 16.49
CA ASN A 51 3.96 7.14 16.90
C ASN A 51 3.33 5.74 17.04
N PRO A 52 4.02 4.68 16.61
CA PRO A 52 3.51 3.32 16.80
C PRO A 52 3.34 2.99 18.29
N GLU A 53 2.18 2.50 18.67
CA GLU A 53 1.91 1.96 20.01
C GLU A 53 2.30 0.48 20.05
N ILE A 54 3.56 0.18 20.42
CA ILE A 54 4.09 -1.19 20.55
C ILE A 54 4.98 -1.27 21.80
N GLU A 55 5.25 -2.47 22.30
CA GLU A 55 6.04 -2.70 23.52
C GLU A 55 7.57 -2.62 23.27
N LEU A 56 8.00 -1.65 22.50
CA LEU A 56 9.39 -1.32 22.24
C LEU A 56 9.67 0.12 22.66
N GLU A 57 10.81 0.35 23.31
CA GLU A 57 11.22 1.70 23.70
C GLU A 57 11.66 2.53 22.49
N GLU A 58 12.33 1.89 21.54
CA GLU A 58 12.80 2.52 20.30
C GLU A 58 11.83 2.28 19.15
N VAL A 59 11.16 3.31 18.72
CA VAL A 59 10.22 3.27 17.59
C VAL A 59 10.51 4.38 16.60
N GLY A 60 10.30 4.12 15.32
CA GLY A 60 10.37 5.16 14.29
C GLY A 60 9.26 6.19 14.49
N VAL A 61 9.61 7.46 14.40
CA VAL A 61 8.69 8.59 14.57
C VAL A 61 8.41 9.21 13.20
N PRO A 62 7.16 9.23 12.73
CA PRO A 62 6.80 9.92 11.50
C PRO A 62 7.06 11.43 11.61
N HIS A 63 7.47 12.06 10.52
CA HIS A 63 7.59 13.51 10.49
C HIS A 63 6.22 14.18 10.64
N GLN A 64 6.19 15.31 11.34
CA GLN A 64 4.97 16.08 11.51
C GLN A 64 4.36 16.48 10.16
N LEU A 65 3.08 16.19 9.99
CA LEU A 65 2.33 16.53 8.78
C LEU A 65 1.88 17.99 8.83
N ASN A 66 2.44 18.81 7.95
CA ASN A 66 2.06 20.21 7.80
C ASN A 66 1.08 20.37 6.62
N TRP A 67 -0.10 20.91 6.90
CA TRP A 67 -1.12 21.21 5.91
C TRP A 67 -0.88 22.56 5.27
N ASN A 68 -0.26 22.56 4.10
CA ASN A 68 0.02 23.76 3.31
C ASN A 68 -0.65 23.65 1.93
N LYS A 69 -0.44 24.63 1.08
CA LYS A 69 -0.98 24.65 -0.28
C LYS A 69 -0.62 23.36 -1.05
N CYS A 70 -1.58 22.76 -1.73
CA CYS A 70 -1.48 21.52 -2.50
C CYS A 70 -1.21 20.25 -1.66
N LYS A 71 -1.37 20.31 -0.33
CA LYS A 71 -1.08 19.17 0.53
C LYS A 71 -2.10 18.04 0.36
N LEU A 72 -3.38 18.36 0.24
CA LEU A 72 -4.44 17.39 -0.01
C LEU A 72 -4.17 16.58 -1.28
N GLU A 73 -3.81 17.27 -2.36
CA GLU A 73 -3.49 16.63 -3.63
C GLU A 73 -2.33 15.65 -3.50
N THR A 74 -1.22 16.08 -2.89
CA THR A 74 -0.02 15.24 -2.79
C THR A 74 -0.21 14.04 -1.86
N ILE A 75 -0.87 14.22 -0.72
CA ILE A 75 -1.13 13.11 0.22
C ILE A 75 -2.08 12.08 -0.40
N SER A 76 -2.99 12.48 -1.27
CA SER A 76 -4.00 11.59 -1.84
C SER A 76 -3.42 10.38 -2.58
N PHE A 77 -2.20 10.49 -3.09
CA PHE A 77 -1.46 9.39 -3.71
C PHE A 77 -0.19 8.99 -2.91
N GLY A 78 -0.07 9.45 -1.65
CA GLY A 78 0.99 9.04 -0.73
C GLY A 78 2.26 9.87 -0.77
N HIS A 79 2.26 11.05 -1.41
CA HIS A 79 3.42 11.93 -1.46
C HIS A 79 3.38 13.00 -0.34
N GLY A 80 4.53 13.27 0.29
CA GLY A 80 4.64 14.29 1.35
C GLY A 80 3.99 13.90 2.68
N ILE A 81 3.75 12.62 2.91
CA ILE A 81 3.39 12.02 4.19
C ILE A 81 4.45 10.99 4.56
N THR A 82 4.82 10.94 5.82
CA THR A 82 5.70 9.92 6.36
C THR A 82 4.95 9.03 7.35
N THR A 83 5.28 7.75 7.33
CA THR A 83 4.76 6.75 8.26
C THR A 83 5.82 5.68 8.51
N THR A 84 5.64 4.86 9.51
CA THR A 84 6.51 3.70 9.71
C THR A 84 5.97 2.48 8.96
N PRO A 85 6.82 1.52 8.56
CA PRO A 85 6.36 0.25 7.99
C PRO A 85 5.34 -0.46 8.87
N LEU A 86 5.51 -0.41 10.19
CA LEU A 86 4.59 -1.01 11.15
C LEU A 86 3.21 -0.37 11.11
N GLN A 87 3.13 0.97 11.10
CA GLN A 87 1.85 1.68 11.02
C GLN A 87 1.16 1.48 9.68
N ALA A 88 1.92 1.51 8.58
CA ALA A 88 1.38 1.20 7.26
C ALA A 88 0.78 -0.22 7.24
N THR A 89 1.49 -1.22 7.79
CA THR A 89 1.00 -2.60 7.88
C THR A 89 -0.23 -2.71 8.76
N SER A 90 -0.24 -2.04 9.93
CA SER A 90 -1.38 -2.02 10.85
C SER A 90 -2.62 -1.38 10.23
N LEU A 91 -2.44 -0.30 9.46
CA LEU A 91 -3.53 0.34 8.74
C LEU A 91 -4.10 -0.61 7.66
N TYR A 92 -3.25 -1.28 6.88
CA TYR A 92 -3.71 -2.25 5.90
C TYR A 92 -4.46 -3.42 6.56
N ALA A 93 -3.94 -3.94 7.66
CA ALA A 93 -4.64 -4.95 8.44
C ALA A 93 -6.02 -4.45 8.92
N ALA A 94 -6.11 -3.20 9.38
CA ALA A 94 -7.38 -2.59 9.77
C ALA A 94 -8.36 -2.44 8.60
N MET A 95 -7.85 -2.07 7.41
CA MET A 95 -8.69 -1.92 6.21
C MET A 95 -9.32 -3.25 5.75
N VAL A 96 -8.74 -4.41 6.10
CA VAL A 96 -9.16 -5.71 5.59
C VAL A 96 -9.74 -6.66 6.64
N ASN A 97 -9.73 -6.29 7.93
CA ASN A 97 -10.24 -7.10 9.04
C ASN A 97 -11.69 -6.78 9.46
N GLY A 98 -12.43 -6.08 8.62
CA GLY A 98 -13.75 -5.53 8.94
C GLY A 98 -13.70 -4.07 9.39
N GLY A 99 -12.57 -3.39 9.20
CA GLY A 99 -12.41 -1.95 9.45
C GLY A 99 -12.03 -1.57 10.88
N LYS A 100 -11.51 -2.50 11.66
CA LYS A 100 -11.12 -2.27 13.06
C LYS A 100 -9.64 -1.95 13.17
N LEU A 101 -9.29 -0.85 13.85
CA LEU A 101 -7.90 -0.46 14.07
C LEU A 101 -7.11 -1.60 14.74
N VAL A 102 -5.92 -1.87 14.23
CA VAL A 102 -5.01 -2.89 14.77
C VAL A 102 -3.91 -2.19 15.57
N LEU A 103 -3.79 -2.57 16.84
CA LEU A 103 -2.65 -2.20 17.68
C LEU A 103 -1.66 -3.37 17.67
N PRO A 104 -0.49 -3.21 17.03
CA PRO A 104 0.49 -4.29 16.96
C PRO A 104 1.05 -4.62 18.34
N SER A 105 1.48 -5.87 18.53
CA SER A 105 2.14 -6.34 19.76
C SER A 105 3.15 -7.41 19.44
N ILE A 106 4.26 -7.41 20.15
CA ILE A 106 5.25 -8.48 20.15
C ILE A 106 5.06 -9.45 21.35
N ILE A 107 4.10 -9.11 22.23
CA ILE A 107 3.79 -9.95 23.40
C ILE A 107 2.66 -10.90 23.01
N GLN A 108 2.94 -12.19 23.15
CA GLN A 108 1.93 -13.24 22.96
C GLN A 108 0.81 -13.09 23.99
N ASP A 109 -0.42 -13.36 23.56
CA ASP A 109 -1.63 -13.32 24.41
C ASP A 109 -1.93 -11.97 25.08
N ARG A 110 -1.38 -10.86 24.52
CA ARG A 110 -1.74 -9.54 24.99
C ARG A 110 -3.25 -9.33 24.92
N LYS A 111 -3.85 -8.93 26.03
CA LYS A 111 -5.26 -8.52 26.05
C LYS A 111 -5.45 -7.28 25.17
N ILE A 112 -6.06 -7.47 24.00
CA ILE A 112 -6.33 -6.37 23.06
C ILE A 112 -7.42 -5.47 23.66
N LYS A 113 -7.12 -4.18 23.84
CA LYS A 113 -8.15 -3.18 24.15
C LYS A 113 -9.15 -3.14 23.00
N LYS A 114 -10.42 -2.78 23.31
CA LYS A 114 -11.46 -2.64 22.29
C LYS A 114 -10.96 -1.77 21.13
N SER A 115 -10.89 -2.35 19.93
CA SER A 115 -10.40 -1.64 18.76
C SER A 115 -11.45 -0.69 18.20
N GLU A 116 -11.00 0.49 17.75
CA GLU A 116 -11.85 1.50 17.15
C GLU A 116 -12.22 1.11 15.71
N GLN A 117 -13.48 1.34 15.34
CA GLN A 117 -13.97 1.13 13.98
C GLN A 117 -13.62 2.34 13.11
N ILE A 118 -12.73 2.16 12.11
CA ILE A 118 -12.29 3.24 11.23
C ILE A 118 -13.03 3.30 9.90
N ILE A 119 -13.45 2.15 9.36
CA ILE A 119 -14.32 2.02 8.19
C ILE A 119 -15.39 0.95 8.44
N SER A 120 -16.44 0.92 7.62
CA SER A 120 -17.48 -0.10 7.76
C SER A 120 -16.98 -1.49 7.30
N ASN A 121 -17.67 -2.53 7.73
CA ASN A 121 -17.37 -3.91 7.32
C ASN A 121 -17.58 -4.09 5.81
N GLU A 122 -18.60 -3.46 5.24
CA GLU A 122 -18.89 -3.46 3.80
C GLU A 122 -17.74 -2.85 3.01
N THR A 123 -17.25 -1.67 3.44
CA THR A 123 -16.09 -1.01 2.82
C THR A 123 -14.84 -1.90 2.90
N SER A 124 -14.62 -2.54 4.05
CA SER A 124 -13.50 -3.48 4.23
C SER A 124 -13.60 -4.67 3.26
N ASN A 125 -14.80 -5.21 3.07
CA ASN A 125 -15.03 -6.31 2.13
C ASN A 125 -14.76 -5.90 0.68
N GLU A 126 -15.21 -4.71 0.26
CA GLU A 126 -14.94 -4.20 -1.08
C GLU A 126 -13.44 -3.94 -1.29
N LEU A 127 -12.75 -3.36 -0.30
CA LEU A 127 -11.30 -3.16 -0.38
C LEU A 127 -10.54 -4.48 -0.57
N ARG A 128 -10.92 -5.56 0.12
CA ARG A 128 -10.30 -6.88 -0.09
C ARG A 128 -10.42 -7.37 -1.54
N LYS A 129 -11.59 -7.19 -2.16
CA LYS A 129 -11.82 -7.56 -3.56
C LYS A 129 -10.94 -6.71 -4.50
N ILE A 130 -10.88 -5.40 -4.25
CA ILE A 130 -10.06 -4.49 -5.06
C ILE A 130 -8.57 -4.82 -4.90
N LEU A 131 -8.09 -5.01 -3.67
CA LEU A 131 -6.69 -5.39 -3.41
C LEU A 131 -6.33 -6.73 -4.07
N ARG A 132 -7.26 -7.68 -4.14
CA ARG A 132 -7.07 -8.92 -4.92
C ARG A 132 -6.91 -8.61 -6.40
N LYS A 133 -7.73 -7.73 -6.98
CA LYS A 133 -7.65 -7.35 -8.40
C LYS A 133 -6.36 -6.60 -8.73
N VAL A 134 -5.76 -5.84 -7.81
CA VAL A 134 -4.42 -5.25 -8.00
C VAL A 134 -3.36 -6.31 -8.33
N VAL A 135 -3.54 -7.53 -7.82
CA VAL A 135 -2.63 -8.66 -8.06
C VAL A 135 -3.07 -9.49 -9.26
N SER A 136 -4.36 -9.81 -9.38
CA SER A 136 -4.88 -10.81 -10.34
C SER A 136 -5.32 -10.25 -11.70
N SER A 137 -5.71 -8.98 -11.79
CA SER A 137 -6.22 -8.42 -13.05
C SER A 137 -5.10 -8.02 -14.01
N GLU A 138 -5.41 -7.95 -15.31
CA GLU A 138 -4.46 -7.50 -16.34
C GLU A 138 -3.91 -6.11 -16.09
N GLU A 139 -4.75 -5.22 -15.59
CA GLU A 139 -4.42 -3.84 -15.28
C GLU A 139 -3.70 -3.67 -13.94
N GLY A 140 -3.65 -4.73 -13.17
CA GLY A 140 -3.05 -4.73 -11.84
C GLY A 140 -1.54 -4.55 -11.85
N THR A 141 -1.04 -3.87 -10.84
CA THR A 141 0.38 -3.50 -10.73
C THR A 141 1.23 -4.53 -10.00
N ALA A 142 0.63 -5.64 -9.49
CA ALA A 142 1.32 -6.55 -8.56
C ALA A 142 1.24 -8.03 -8.97
N SER A 143 1.16 -8.35 -10.27
CA SER A 143 0.97 -9.72 -10.77
C SER A 143 2.09 -10.70 -10.40
N LEU A 144 3.33 -10.25 -10.17
CA LEU A 144 4.43 -11.12 -9.77
C LEU A 144 4.27 -11.71 -8.35
N ALA A 145 3.32 -11.19 -7.57
CA ALA A 145 2.93 -11.76 -6.27
C ALA A 145 1.71 -12.71 -6.38
N ASP A 146 1.15 -12.90 -7.59
CA ASP A 146 0.06 -13.87 -7.76
C ASP A 146 0.60 -15.29 -7.66
N LYS A 147 0.32 -15.94 -6.54
CA LYS A 147 0.81 -17.27 -6.22
C LYS A 147 -0.38 -18.21 -6.03
N ASP A 148 -0.34 -19.31 -6.74
CA ASP A 148 -1.39 -20.32 -6.70
C ASP A 148 -1.64 -20.80 -5.26
N GLY A 149 -2.91 -20.86 -4.88
CA GLY A 149 -3.33 -21.29 -3.54
C GLY A 149 -3.31 -20.19 -2.46
N PHE A 150 -2.60 -19.07 -2.67
CA PHE A 150 -2.46 -18.04 -1.61
C PHE A 150 -3.47 -16.89 -1.71
N HIS A 151 -4.12 -16.70 -2.84
CA HIS A 151 -5.07 -15.61 -3.05
C HIS A 151 -4.55 -14.25 -2.59
N VAL A 152 -3.35 -13.90 -3.00
CA VAL A 152 -2.68 -12.67 -2.58
C VAL A 152 -3.43 -11.44 -3.07
N GLY A 153 -3.67 -10.48 -2.19
CA GLY A 153 -4.10 -9.12 -2.51
C GLY A 153 -3.06 -8.12 -2.03
N GLY A 154 -3.06 -6.91 -2.53
CA GLY A 154 -2.09 -5.92 -2.05
C GLY A 154 -2.08 -4.60 -2.82
N LYS A 155 -1.13 -3.73 -2.47
CA LYS A 155 -0.93 -2.43 -3.12
C LYS A 155 0.55 -2.11 -3.25
N THR A 156 0.93 -1.66 -4.41
CA THR A 156 2.28 -1.16 -4.72
C THR A 156 2.44 0.30 -4.33
N GLY A 157 3.64 0.69 -3.94
CA GLY A 157 4.06 2.07 -3.76
C GLY A 157 5.45 2.27 -4.34
N THR A 158 5.63 3.31 -5.15
CA THR A 158 6.92 3.73 -5.68
C THR A 158 7.08 5.21 -5.35
N ALA A 159 8.01 5.54 -4.48
CA ALA A 159 8.28 6.92 -4.05
C ALA A 159 9.72 7.30 -4.40
N GLU A 160 9.93 8.59 -4.66
CA GLU A 160 11.26 9.18 -4.73
C GLU A 160 11.66 9.68 -3.34
N SER A 161 12.91 9.42 -2.94
CA SER A 161 13.44 9.89 -1.65
C SER A 161 13.54 11.41 -1.64
N TYR A 162 13.30 11.98 -0.45
CA TYR A 162 13.37 13.43 -0.26
C TYR A 162 14.81 13.92 -0.50
N GLY A 163 14.97 14.90 -1.38
CA GLY A 163 16.25 15.55 -1.67
C GLY A 163 17.09 14.94 -2.78
N ASP A 164 16.88 13.68 -3.17
CA ASP A 164 17.56 13.05 -4.29
C ASP A 164 16.60 12.22 -5.14
N LYS A 165 16.20 12.77 -6.29
CA LYS A 165 15.31 12.11 -7.26
C LYS A 165 15.86 10.79 -7.83
N LYS A 166 17.15 10.49 -7.61
CA LYS A 166 17.76 9.22 -8.04
C LYS A 166 17.47 8.09 -7.06
N ASN A 167 17.16 8.42 -5.80
CA ASN A 167 16.89 7.44 -4.76
C ASN A 167 15.39 7.10 -4.75
N ARG A 168 15.08 5.81 -4.88
CA ARG A 168 13.71 5.31 -4.90
C ARG A 168 13.45 4.36 -3.74
N ILE A 169 12.25 4.47 -3.20
CA ILE A 169 11.73 3.52 -2.22
C ILE A 169 10.57 2.79 -2.89
N ASN A 170 10.73 1.50 -3.08
CA ASN A 170 9.71 0.63 -3.66
C ASN A 170 9.10 -0.24 -2.57
N THR A 171 7.79 -0.18 -2.43
CA THR A 171 7.05 -0.89 -1.39
C THR A 171 5.96 -1.77 -1.98
N PHE A 172 5.66 -2.85 -1.30
CA PHE A 172 4.46 -3.64 -1.52
C PHE A 172 3.90 -4.10 -0.19
N ILE A 173 2.65 -3.78 0.06
CA ILE A 173 1.90 -4.32 1.19
C ILE A 173 0.94 -5.35 0.65
N SER A 174 1.05 -6.59 1.12
CA SER A 174 0.18 -7.69 0.75
C SER A 174 -0.63 -8.21 1.92
N ILE A 175 -1.75 -8.82 1.59
CA ILE A 175 -2.63 -9.57 2.48
C ILE A 175 -2.85 -10.94 1.87
N PHE A 176 -2.90 -11.98 2.69
CA PHE A 176 -3.21 -13.31 2.18
C PHE A 176 -3.79 -14.22 3.28
N PRO A 177 -4.78 -15.08 2.89
CA PRO A 177 -5.56 -15.00 1.65
C PRO A 177 -6.49 -13.78 1.64
N ALA A 178 -6.64 -13.10 0.48
CA ALA A 178 -7.40 -11.83 0.39
C ALA A 178 -8.88 -11.95 0.78
N ASN A 179 -9.49 -13.13 0.58
CA ASN A 179 -10.88 -13.39 0.96
C ASN A 179 -11.09 -13.49 2.48
N LYS A 180 -10.07 -13.96 3.23
CA LYS A 180 -10.08 -14.06 4.69
C LYS A 180 -8.65 -13.83 5.21
N PRO A 181 -8.19 -12.58 5.28
CA PRO A 181 -6.80 -12.27 5.58
C PRO A 181 -6.37 -12.77 6.96
N ASN A 182 -5.32 -13.60 6.98
CA ASN A 182 -4.64 -14.06 8.18
C ASN A 182 -3.30 -13.35 8.36
N TYR A 183 -2.69 -12.93 7.25
CA TYR A 183 -1.36 -12.33 7.22
C TYR A 183 -1.38 -11.01 6.46
N SER A 184 -0.55 -10.07 6.92
CA SER A 184 -0.14 -8.88 6.18
C SER A 184 1.38 -8.86 6.11
N LEU A 185 1.93 -8.70 4.90
CA LEU A 185 3.36 -8.63 4.65
C LEU A 185 3.71 -7.31 3.99
N PHE A 186 4.63 -6.57 4.61
CA PHE A 186 5.19 -5.35 4.04
C PHE A 186 6.62 -5.59 3.57
N VAL A 187 6.86 -5.35 2.30
CA VAL A 187 8.21 -5.39 1.71
C VAL A 187 8.58 -3.98 1.26
N MET A 188 9.69 -3.48 1.75
CA MET A 188 10.27 -2.20 1.38
C MET A 188 11.70 -2.39 0.88
N LEU A 189 12.01 -1.83 -0.26
CA LEU A 189 13.34 -1.82 -0.85
C LEU A 189 13.78 -0.38 -1.09
N GLU A 190 14.88 -0.01 -0.47
CA GLU A 190 15.51 1.29 -0.68
C GLU A 190 16.58 1.18 -1.77
N ASN A 191 16.50 2.10 -2.73
CA ASN A 191 17.42 2.16 -3.88
C ASN A 191 17.65 0.83 -4.61
N PRO A 192 16.57 0.04 -4.87
CA PRO A 192 16.73 -1.21 -5.56
C PRO A 192 17.31 -0.98 -6.96
N LYS A 193 18.15 -1.90 -7.40
CA LYS A 193 18.69 -1.91 -8.76
C LYS A 193 18.03 -2.98 -9.61
N ILE A 194 17.81 -2.69 -10.88
CA ILE A 194 17.34 -3.69 -11.83
C ILE A 194 18.43 -4.75 -12.01
N ASN A 195 18.09 -6.01 -11.73
CA ASN A 195 18.92 -7.15 -12.10
C ASN A 195 18.64 -7.49 -13.58
N LYS A 196 19.61 -7.17 -14.46
CA LYS A 196 19.48 -7.39 -15.90
C LYS A 196 19.52 -8.86 -16.32
N GLU A 197 19.96 -9.75 -15.44
CA GLU A 197 20.05 -11.19 -15.70
C GLU A 197 18.80 -11.93 -15.23
N LEU A 198 18.04 -11.35 -14.30
CA LEU A 198 16.84 -11.98 -13.75
C LEU A 198 15.71 -11.98 -14.78
N ILE A 199 15.21 -13.17 -15.06
CA ILE A 199 14.07 -13.41 -15.93
C ILE A 199 12.85 -13.68 -15.04
N TYR A 200 11.82 -12.88 -15.20
CA TYR A 200 10.55 -12.99 -14.49
C TYR A 200 9.58 -13.82 -15.30
N ASP A 201 8.76 -14.60 -14.63
CA ASP A 201 7.53 -15.14 -15.22
C ASP A 201 6.41 -14.13 -15.00
N TYR A 202 6.16 -13.31 -16.00
CA TYR A 202 5.14 -12.29 -15.92
C TYR A 202 3.94 -12.73 -16.73
N ARG A 203 2.89 -13.21 -16.06
CA ARG A 203 1.64 -13.70 -16.68
C ARG A 203 1.90 -14.79 -17.75
N GLY A 204 2.74 -15.75 -17.43
CA GLY A 204 3.12 -16.82 -18.34
C GLY A 204 4.13 -16.44 -19.42
N THR A 205 4.60 -15.18 -19.43
CA THR A 205 5.60 -14.73 -20.39
C THR A 205 6.93 -14.49 -19.68
N LYS A 206 8.00 -15.08 -20.19
CA LYS A 206 9.36 -14.85 -19.68
C LYS A 206 9.88 -13.49 -20.15
N THR A 207 10.17 -12.58 -19.22
CA THR A 207 10.61 -11.22 -19.53
C THR A 207 11.59 -10.69 -18.50
N LYS A 208 12.30 -9.63 -18.86
CA LYS A 208 13.16 -8.85 -17.94
C LYS A 208 12.38 -7.65 -17.42
N ALA A 209 12.76 -7.15 -16.24
CA ALA A 209 12.15 -5.94 -15.70
C ALA A 209 12.42 -4.73 -16.61
N PRO A 210 11.38 -4.09 -17.19
CA PRO A 210 11.56 -2.91 -18.04
C PRO A 210 11.84 -1.64 -17.23
N TYR A 211 11.38 -1.61 -15.97
CA TYR A 211 11.43 -0.43 -15.09
C TYR A 211 11.85 -0.78 -13.67
N ASN A 212 12.46 0.17 -12.97
CA ASN A 212 12.75 0.05 -11.54
C ASN A 212 11.54 0.53 -10.72
N THR A 213 10.48 -0.28 -10.68
CA THR A 213 9.26 0.00 -9.93
C THR A 213 8.92 -1.16 -9.00
N SER A 214 8.06 -0.89 -8.02
CA SER A 214 7.59 -1.88 -7.03
C SER A 214 7.08 -3.16 -7.68
N GLY A 215 6.37 -3.06 -8.80
CA GLY A 215 5.81 -4.21 -9.52
C GLY A 215 6.86 -5.24 -9.95
N TRP A 216 8.13 -4.81 -10.15
CA TRP A 216 9.22 -5.67 -10.63
C TRP A 216 10.21 -6.08 -9.54
N ASN A 217 10.14 -5.49 -8.34
CA ASN A 217 11.08 -5.80 -7.26
C ASN A 217 10.39 -6.14 -5.95
N SER A 218 9.81 -5.21 -5.20
CA SER A 218 9.18 -5.50 -3.90
C SER A 218 8.01 -6.49 -4.03
N VAL A 219 7.25 -6.45 -5.12
CA VAL A 219 6.19 -7.43 -5.43
C VAL A 219 6.77 -8.82 -5.66
N TYR A 220 7.84 -8.92 -6.45
CA TYR A 220 8.52 -10.19 -6.70
C TYR A 220 9.09 -10.80 -5.42
N VAL A 221 9.76 -9.99 -4.60
CA VAL A 221 10.30 -10.44 -3.30
C VAL A 221 9.18 -10.93 -2.39
N ALA A 222 8.08 -10.19 -2.30
CA ALA A 222 6.92 -10.61 -1.51
C ALA A 222 6.35 -11.95 -2.00
N GLY A 223 6.19 -12.13 -3.32
CA GLY A 223 5.75 -13.39 -3.90
C GLY A 223 6.66 -14.56 -3.51
N LYS A 224 8.00 -14.35 -3.51
CA LYS A 224 8.96 -15.38 -3.09
C LYS A 224 8.92 -15.68 -1.59
N ILE A 225 8.62 -14.69 -0.76
CA ILE A 225 8.43 -14.90 0.68
C ILE A 225 7.16 -15.71 0.92
N ILE A 226 6.04 -15.32 0.29
CA ILE A 226 4.74 -15.98 0.44
C ILE A 226 4.83 -17.46 0.05
N GLU A 227 5.49 -17.79 -1.06
CA GLU A 227 5.72 -19.18 -1.50
C GLU A 227 6.47 -20.04 -0.45
N LYS A 228 7.24 -19.42 0.44
CA LYS A 228 8.05 -20.13 1.44
C LYS A 228 7.41 -20.28 2.80
N ILE A 229 6.48 -19.40 3.16
CA ILE A 229 5.85 -19.42 4.50
C ILE A 229 4.50 -20.14 4.51
N GLY A 230 3.95 -20.49 3.36
CA GLY A 230 2.77 -21.34 3.18
C GLY A 230 3.16 -22.70 2.70
#